data_51ff5a1171fe4ce1a81010140ddae30b
#
_entry.id   51ff5a1171fe4ce1a81010140ddae30b
#
_cell.length_a   1.000
_cell.length_b   1.000
_cell.length_c   1.000
_cell.angle_alpha   90.00
_cell.angle_beta   90.00
_cell.angle_gamma   90.00
#
_symmetry.space_group_name_H-M   'P 1'
#
loop_
_entity.id
_entity.type
_entity.pdbx_description
1 polymer ?
#
loop_
_entity_poly.entity_id
_entity_poly.type
_entity_poly.pdbx_seq_one_letter_code
_entity_poly.pdbx_strand_id
1 'polypeptide(L)'
;MTTPTFDADAPLPGPPDPWASTSQPSWRDGSPYHMTDMIAAEPAIAERLIARLADPAGAAAELAREVGDAVGAGSPVVITGCGTSDHAAQAVAAILRSELRTGGHLVRSAQAFELSLDPPPSGLVIGVSHEGATTATNAALEAARAAGSRTALITVTRRSPGAALVDLVVETEELDQSWCHTVGYLSPIVAATAIAAHLAGGEPLSGASARALLTQDGTDDEGIDRIAGRLASSREILVIASGTDRPAGRELVLKIEEGSWVPAAYRDLETFLHGHLAATSEDTGLVLILTDRERRPERLARALAVLRAARIVGSDTAAILAAEADAAVPADLTSAGRLLVDEAPDLPSPVAALLGSAVPLQLLAERIARARGVNPDAIHREVDRYRAAADAAESSEVA
;
A
#
# COMPACT_ATOMS: atom_id res chain seq x y z
N MET A 1 -8.20 -31.05 17.25
CA MET A 1 -9.20 -29.99 17.15
C MET A 1 -9.02 -29.39 15.77
N THR A 2 -10.06 -29.42 14.92
CA THR A 2 -9.99 -28.73 13.61
C THR A 2 -9.90 -27.24 13.88
N THR A 3 -8.86 -26.58 13.41
CA THR A 3 -8.78 -25.12 13.41
C THR A 3 -10.04 -24.61 12.69
N PRO A 4 -10.78 -23.65 13.27
CA PRO A 4 -11.92 -23.08 12.56
C PRO A 4 -11.43 -22.49 11.24
N THR A 5 -12.15 -22.78 10.16
CA THR A 5 -11.88 -22.21 8.85
C THR A 5 -12.10 -20.70 8.95
N PHE A 6 -11.12 -19.88 8.51
CA PHE A 6 -11.27 -18.44 8.46
C PHE A 6 -12.42 -18.06 7.51
N ASP A 7 -13.29 -17.17 7.95
CA ASP A 7 -14.38 -16.63 7.14
C ASP A 7 -13.96 -15.25 6.59
N ALA A 8 -13.58 -15.20 5.32
CA ALA A 8 -13.11 -14.00 4.65
C ALA A 8 -14.21 -12.92 4.49
N ASP A 9 -15.48 -13.30 4.58
CA ASP A 9 -16.60 -12.37 4.45
C ASP A 9 -17.01 -11.76 5.79
N ALA A 10 -16.62 -12.37 6.91
CA ALA A 10 -16.90 -11.83 8.22
C ALA A 10 -16.08 -10.56 8.50
N PRO A 11 -16.63 -9.57 9.22
CA PRO A 11 -15.86 -8.43 9.68
C PRO A 11 -14.67 -8.87 10.55
N LEU A 12 -13.50 -8.27 10.33
CA LEU A 12 -12.37 -8.46 11.21
C LEU A 12 -12.64 -7.83 12.59
N PRO A 13 -11.96 -8.29 13.65
CA PRO A 13 -12.02 -7.63 14.94
C PRO A 13 -11.68 -6.15 14.80
N GLY A 14 -12.47 -5.32 15.44
CA GLY A 14 -12.13 -3.91 15.65
C GLY A 14 -11.09 -3.74 16.76
N PRO A 15 -10.53 -2.53 16.90
CA PRO A 15 -9.59 -2.23 17.98
C PRO A 15 -10.26 -2.40 19.34
N PRO A 16 -9.51 -2.85 20.40
CA PRO A 16 -10.05 -3.09 21.72
C PRO A 16 -10.60 -1.81 22.36
N ASP A 17 -11.47 -2.00 23.36
CA ASP A 17 -12.00 -0.94 24.20
C ASP A 17 -11.79 -1.29 25.67
N PRO A 18 -10.96 -0.56 26.45
CA PRO A 18 -10.17 0.63 26.03
C PRO A 18 -9.12 0.29 24.97
N TRP A 19 -8.71 1.31 24.22
CA TRP A 19 -7.72 1.16 23.16
C TRP A 19 -6.39 0.61 23.71
N ALA A 20 -5.82 -0.33 22.97
CA ALA A 20 -4.47 -0.84 23.18
C ALA A 20 -3.86 -1.15 21.80
N SER A 21 -2.54 -1.04 21.70
CA SER A 21 -1.82 -1.45 20.47
C SER A 21 -1.97 -2.94 20.25
N THR A 22 -1.87 -3.34 18.98
CA THR A 22 -1.94 -4.75 18.58
C THR A 22 -0.82 -5.56 19.23
N SER A 23 -1.20 -6.61 19.92
CA SER A 23 -0.24 -7.59 20.44
C SER A 23 0.40 -8.38 19.31
N GLN A 24 1.56 -8.98 19.59
CA GLN A 24 2.20 -9.88 18.63
C GLN A 24 1.22 -10.93 18.13
N PRO A 25 1.13 -11.15 16.79
CA PRO A 25 0.26 -12.18 16.23
C PRO A 25 0.50 -13.54 16.87
N SER A 26 -0.57 -14.31 17.06
CA SER A 26 -0.44 -15.69 17.53
C SER A 26 0.36 -16.49 16.50
N TRP A 27 1.30 -17.31 16.99
CA TRP A 27 2.15 -18.09 16.11
C TRP A 27 1.36 -19.16 15.36
N ARG A 28 1.60 -19.29 14.06
CA ARG A 28 1.13 -20.37 13.20
C ARG A 28 2.34 -21.08 12.60
N ASP A 29 2.42 -22.40 12.76
CA ASP A 29 3.55 -23.22 12.28
C ASP A 29 3.62 -23.35 10.75
N GLY A 30 2.59 -22.94 10.05
CA GLY A 30 2.50 -23.01 8.59
C GLY A 30 1.29 -22.26 8.03
N SER A 31 1.23 -22.18 6.71
CA SER A 31 0.10 -21.56 5.99
C SER A 31 -1.21 -22.36 6.24
N PRO A 32 -2.38 -21.65 6.28
CA PRO A 32 -2.52 -20.21 6.07
C PRO A 32 -2.01 -19.39 7.26
N TYR A 33 -1.23 -18.36 6.97
CA TYR A 33 -0.77 -17.38 7.94
C TYR A 33 -1.86 -16.32 8.19
N HIS A 34 -1.69 -15.43 9.21
CA HIS A 34 -2.61 -14.30 9.38
C HIS A 34 -2.60 -13.40 8.14
N MET A 35 -1.42 -13.11 7.58
CA MET A 35 -1.30 -12.37 6.32
C MET A 35 -2.14 -12.99 5.20
N THR A 36 -2.19 -14.34 5.08
CA THR A 36 -3.02 -15.04 4.10
C THR A 36 -4.50 -14.74 4.31
N ASP A 37 -4.95 -14.80 5.57
CA ASP A 37 -6.34 -14.51 5.95
C ASP A 37 -6.70 -13.04 5.70
N MET A 38 -5.79 -12.12 6.03
CA MET A 38 -6.01 -10.69 5.82
C MET A 38 -6.17 -10.37 4.33
N ILE A 39 -5.32 -10.92 3.46
CA ILE A 39 -5.44 -10.76 2.00
C ILE A 39 -6.79 -11.29 1.51
N ALA A 40 -7.21 -12.46 1.99
CA ALA A 40 -8.48 -13.05 1.62
C ALA A 40 -9.70 -12.20 2.05
N ALA A 41 -9.59 -11.46 3.16
CA ALA A 41 -10.66 -10.59 3.66
C ALA A 41 -10.76 -9.23 2.93
N GLU A 42 -9.72 -8.79 2.24
CA GLU A 42 -9.66 -7.46 1.63
C GLU A 42 -10.83 -7.11 0.71
N PRO A 43 -11.34 -8.02 -0.15
CA PRO A 43 -12.51 -7.72 -0.99
C PRO A 43 -13.75 -7.35 -0.17
N ALA A 44 -14.02 -8.10 0.89
CA ALA A 44 -15.17 -7.85 1.76
C ALA A 44 -14.99 -6.61 2.63
N ILE A 45 -13.77 -6.35 3.10
CA ILE A 45 -13.41 -5.12 3.83
C ILE A 45 -13.65 -3.90 2.94
N ALA A 46 -13.16 -3.92 1.70
CA ALA A 46 -13.35 -2.81 0.77
C ALA A 46 -14.83 -2.53 0.48
N GLU A 47 -15.64 -3.60 0.30
CA GLU A 47 -17.08 -3.48 0.12
C GLU A 47 -17.75 -2.77 1.29
N ARG A 48 -17.47 -3.21 2.52
CA ARG A 48 -18.06 -2.61 3.73
C ARG A 48 -17.58 -1.19 3.96
N LEU A 49 -16.29 -0.95 3.79
CA LEU A 49 -15.66 0.35 4.06
C LEU A 49 -16.16 1.42 3.08
N ILE A 50 -16.18 1.12 1.77
CA ILE A 50 -16.65 2.08 0.78
C ILE A 50 -18.13 2.42 0.98
N ALA A 51 -18.97 1.42 1.29
CA ALA A 51 -20.39 1.62 1.55
C ALA A 51 -20.63 2.56 2.75
N ARG A 52 -19.83 2.41 3.81
CA ARG A 52 -19.91 3.28 5.00
C ARG A 52 -19.41 4.70 4.72
N LEU A 53 -18.31 4.84 3.97
CA LEU A 53 -17.73 6.15 3.66
C LEU A 53 -18.48 6.90 2.55
N ALA A 54 -19.49 6.29 1.93
CA ALA A 54 -20.37 6.93 0.96
C ALA A 54 -21.34 7.95 1.59
N ASP A 55 -21.51 7.97 2.92
CA ASP A 55 -22.40 8.92 3.60
C ASP A 55 -21.97 10.38 3.33
N PRO A 56 -22.82 11.22 2.68
CA PRO A 56 -22.50 12.60 2.38
C PRO A 56 -22.40 13.51 3.63
N ALA A 57 -22.87 13.04 4.78
CA ALA A 57 -22.73 13.70 6.07
C ALA A 57 -21.57 13.13 6.91
N GLY A 58 -20.88 12.11 6.39
CA GLY A 58 -19.81 11.40 7.08
C GLY A 58 -18.45 12.09 7.02
N ALA A 59 -17.50 11.55 7.77
CA ALA A 59 -16.14 12.10 7.88
C ALA A 59 -15.37 12.12 6.55
N ALA A 60 -15.63 11.19 5.63
CA ALA A 60 -15.01 11.20 4.31
C ALA A 60 -15.45 12.40 3.47
N ALA A 61 -16.75 12.72 3.49
CA ALA A 61 -17.29 13.89 2.81
C ALA A 61 -16.81 15.20 3.47
N GLU A 62 -16.64 15.22 4.79
CA GLU A 62 -16.07 16.35 5.51
C GLU A 62 -14.60 16.55 5.10
N LEU A 63 -13.78 15.48 5.08
CA LEU A 63 -12.39 15.56 4.65
C LEU A 63 -12.28 16.01 3.19
N ALA A 64 -13.17 15.57 2.31
CA ALA A 64 -13.22 16.03 0.93
C ALA A 64 -13.43 17.55 0.82
N ARG A 65 -14.32 18.12 1.65
CA ARG A 65 -14.52 19.58 1.72
C ARG A 65 -13.26 20.30 2.22
N GLU A 66 -12.62 19.81 3.28
CA GLU A 66 -11.37 20.38 3.79
C GLU A 66 -10.25 20.38 2.74
N VAL A 67 -10.11 19.28 1.96
CA VAL A 67 -9.16 19.20 0.84
C VAL A 67 -9.51 20.25 -0.23
N GLY A 68 -10.79 20.35 -0.61
CA GLY A 68 -11.27 21.33 -1.60
C GLY A 68 -11.02 22.77 -1.16
N ASP A 69 -11.31 23.09 0.09
CA ASP A 69 -11.13 24.41 0.68
C ASP A 69 -9.65 24.80 0.76
N ALA A 70 -8.78 23.89 1.21
CA ALA A 70 -7.33 24.12 1.26
C ALA A 70 -6.78 24.42 -0.14
N VAL A 71 -7.10 23.58 -1.13
CA VAL A 71 -6.66 23.77 -2.53
C VAL A 71 -7.27 25.04 -3.14
N GLY A 72 -8.55 25.33 -2.89
CA GLY A 72 -9.23 26.55 -3.33
C GLY A 72 -8.59 27.82 -2.77
N ALA A 73 -8.05 27.74 -1.56
CA ALA A 73 -7.28 28.83 -0.94
C ALA A 73 -5.80 28.90 -1.41
N GLY A 74 -5.37 28.01 -2.31
CA GLY A 74 -3.98 27.94 -2.76
C GLY A 74 -3.04 27.35 -1.71
N SER A 75 -3.55 26.67 -0.68
CA SER A 75 -2.79 26.09 0.41
C SER A 75 -2.41 24.62 0.14
N PRO A 76 -1.28 24.12 0.67
CA PRO A 76 -0.87 22.74 0.45
C PRO A 76 -1.77 21.74 1.19
N VAL A 77 -1.92 20.56 0.60
CA VAL A 77 -2.47 19.37 1.24
C VAL A 77 -1.35 18.32 1.28
N VAL A 78 -0.92 17.95 2.47
CA VAL A 78 0.20 17.03 2.66
C VAL A 78 -0.30 15.76 3.35
N ILE A 79 -0.07 14.60 2.71
CA ILE A 79 -0.43 13.30 3.25
C ILE A 79 0.83 12.64 3.81
N THR A 80 0.77 12.08 5.01
CA THR A 80 1.96 11.57 5.72
C THR A 80 1.71 10.26 6.45
N GLY A 81 2.77 9.48 6.63
CA GLY A 81 2.76 8.20 7.33
C GLY A 81 4.15 7.60 7.46
N CYS A 82 4.24 6.38 7.99
CA CYS A 82 5.47 5.60 8.10
C CYS A 82 5.29 4.19 7.55
N GLY A 83 6.31 3.62 6.91
CA GLY A 83 6.27 2.26 6.36
C GLY A 83 5.10 2.05 5.40
N THR A 84 4.32 0.99 5.62
CA THR A 84 3.07 0.72 4.87
C THR A 84 2.16 1.95 4.79
N SER A 85 2.02 2.68 5.91
CA SER A 85 1.20 3.91 5.94
C SER A 85 1.80 5.06 5.12
N ASP A 86 3.12 5.15 4.93
CA ASP A 86 3.73 6.11 4.00
C ASP A 86 3.41 5.75 2.54
N HIS A 87 3.48 4.46 2.19
CA HIS A 87 3.12 4.01 0.84
C HIS A 87 1.62 4.23 0.57
N ALA A 88 0.77 3.95 1.55
CA ALA A 88 -0.65 4.29 1.47
C ALA A 88 -0.87 5.81 1.36
N ALA A 89 -0.13 6.64 2.10
CA ALA A 89 -0.19 8.10 1.99
C ALA A 89 0.20 8.61 0.59
N GLN A 90 1.19 7.98 -0.06
CA GLN A 90 1.55 8.26 -1.44
C GLN A 90 0.41 7.90 -2.41
N ALA A 91 -0.28 6.77 -2.18
CA ALA A 91 -1.44 6.34 -2.95
C ALA A 91 -2.63 7.30 -2.76
N VAL A 92 -2.94 7.68 -1.51
CA VAL A 92 -3.96 8.70 -1.18
C VAL A 92 -3.67 10.01 -1.91
N ALA A 93 -2.42 10.49 -1.86
CA ALA A 93 -2.02 11.72 -2.56
C ALA A 93 -2.20 11.60 -4.08
N ALA A 94 -1.90 10.45 -4.69
CA ALA A 94 -2.09 10.23 -6.12
C ALA A 94 -3.57 10.26 -6.51
N ILE A 95 -4.44 9.62 -5.74
CA ILE A 95 -5.89 9.61 -5.96
C ILE A 95 -6.48 11.02 -5.85
N LEU A 96 -6.21 11.72 -4.73
CA LEU A 96 -6.74 13.09 -4.53
C LEU A 96 -6.23 14.07 -5.59
N ARG A 97 -4.95 13.95 -5.99
CA ARG A 97 -4.36 14.78 -7.04
C ARG A 97 -5.06 14.62 -8.37
N SER A 98 -5.47 13.40 -8.73
CA SER A 98 -6.12 13.14 -10.01
C SER A 98 -7.49 13.79 -10.14
N GLU A 99 -8.23 13.90 -9.03
CA GLU A 99 -9.54 14.56 -9.01
C GLU A 99 -9.44 16.09 -9.07
N LEU A 100 -8.36 16.63 -8.54
CA LEU A 100 -8.12 18.08 -8.51
C LEU A 100 -7.45 18.55 -9.81
N ARG A 101 -8.22 18.66 -10.90
CA ARG A 101 -7.75 19.09 -12.22
C ARG A 101 -6.94 20.38 -12.18
N THR A 102 -7.42 21.35 -11.36
CA THR A 102 -6.73 22.61 -11.08
C THR A 102 -6.30 22.59 -9.63
N GLY A 103 -5.00 22.75 -9.35
CA GLY A 103 -4.49 22.74 -7.97
C GLY A 103 -4.01 21.38 -7.48
N GLY A 104 -4.10 20.29 -8.25
CA GLY A 104 -3.55 19.00 -7.88
C GLY A 104 -2.05 19.03 -7.53
N HIS A 105 -1.30 20.00 -8.05
CA HIS A 105 0.11 20.22 -7.69
C HIS A 105 0.31 20.63 -6.22
N LEU A 106 -0.73 21.09 -5.53
CA LEU A 106 -0.71 21.41 -4.10
C LEU A 106 -0.82 20.16 -3.22
N VAL A 107 -1.27 19.03 -3.79
CA VAL A 107 -1.40 17.76 -3.07
C VAL A 107 -0.12 16.95 -3.22
N ARG A 108 0.50 16.58 -2.10
CA ARG A 108 1.73 15.77 -2.07
C ARG A 108 1.77 14.85 -0.87
N SER A 109 2.60 13.82 -0.91
CA SER A 109 2.98 13.06 0.26
C SER A 109 4.33 13.51 0.81
N ALA A 110 4.55 13.29 2.10
CA ALA A 110 5.82 13.48 2.77
C ALA A 110 5.98 12.40 3.85
N GLN A 111 7.19 11.94 4.06
CA GLN A 111 7.52 10.99 5.12
C GLN A 111 7.35 11.68 6.48
N ALA A 112 6.78 10.96 7.48
CA ALA A 112 6.30 11.61 8.70
C ALA A 112 7.42 12.24 9.55
N PHE A 113 8.56 11.57 9.69
CA PHE A 113 9.67 12.12 10.45
C PHE A 113 10.17 13.43 9.83
N GLU A 114 10.40 13.46 8.53
CA GLU A 114 10.84 14.66 7.83
C GLU A 114 9.79 15.79 7.94
N LEU A 115 8.51 15.45 7.85
CA LEU A 115 7.42 16.41 8.00
C LEU A 115 7.36 17.00 9.41
N SER A 116 7.71 16.24 10.45
CA SER A 116 7.76 16.74 11.82
C SER A 116 8.83 17.81 12.03
N LEU A 117 9.90 17.77 11.23
CA LEU A 117 11.01 18.73 11.27
C LEU A 117 10.75 19.99 10.43
N ASP A 118 9.95 19.87 9.35
CA ASP A 118 9.63 20.97 8.43
C ASP A 118 8.13 20.97 8.07
N PRO A 119 7.24 21.27 9.04
CA PRO A 119 5.80 21.27 8.81
C PRO A 119 5.36 22.47 7.95
N PRO A 120 4.32 22.32 7.11
CA PRO A 120 3.76 23.44 6.37
C PRO A 120 3.14 24.46 7.32
N PRO A 121 3.35 25.78 7.08
CA PRO A 121 2.84 26.84 7.98
C PRO A 121 1.32 27.08 7.86
N SER A 122 0.67 26.40 6.92
CA SER A 122 -0.78 26.48 6.66
C SER A 122 -1.22 25.31 5.77
N GLY A 123 -2.51 25.17 5.60
CA GLY A 123 -3.13 24.16 4.74
C GLY A 123 -3.67 22.97 5.52
N LEU A 124 -3.61 21.79 4.95
CA LEU A 124 -4.14 20.58 5.53
C LEU A 124 -3.07 19.48 5.56
N VAL A 125 -2.87 18.87 6.72
CA VAL A 125 -2.03 17.67 6.87
C VAL A 125 -2.91 16.47 7.22
N ILE A 126 -2.83 15.41 6.41
CA ILE A 126 -3.60 14.18 6.59
C ILE A 126 -2.63 13.07 7.00
N GLY A 127 -2.70 12.63 8.25
CA GLY A 127 -1.99 11.45 8.70
C GLY A 127 -2.65 10.17 8.19
N VAL A 128 -1.83 9.18 7.84
CA VAL A 128 -2.24 7.79 7.64
C VAL A 128 -1.52 6.97 8.68
N SER A 129 -2.27 6.29 9.53
CA SER A 129 -1.70 5.41 10.57
C SER A 129 -2.73 4.37 10.96
N HIS A 130 -2.46 3.10 10.67
CA HIS A 130 -3.45 2.03 10.88
C HIS A 130 -3.98 2.05 12.31
N GLU A 131 -3.12 1.96 13.33
CA GLU A 131 -3.52 2.00 14.73
C GLU A 131 -3.52 3.41 15.34
N GLY A 132 -3.04 4.42 14.62
CA GLY A 132 -2.93 5.79 15.14
C GLY A 132 -1.92 5.95 16.29
N ALA A 133 -0.98 5.01 16.45
CA ALA A 133 -0.01 4.97 17.54
C ALA A 133 1.42 5.30 17.12
N THR A 134 1.71 5.41 15.82
CA THR A 134 3.07 5.63 15.31
C THR A 134 3.60 7.00 15.75
N THR A 135 4.62 7.00 16.59
CA THR A 135 5.19 8.21 17.23
C THR A 135 5.56 9.28 16.21
N ALA A 136 6.28 8.93 15.13
CA ALA A 136 6.68 9.90 14.11
C ALA A 136 5.49 10.50 13.36
N THR A 137 4.43 9.72 13.07
CA THR A 137 3.21 10.25 12.46
C THR A 137 2.50 11.22 13.40
N ASN A 138 2.41 10.88 14.68
CA ASN A 138 1.80 11.72 15.70
C ASN A 138 2.60 13.03 15.89
N ALA A 139 3.93 12.96 15.94
CA ALA A 139 4.80 14.13 16.00
C ALA A 139 4.63 15.05 14.78
N ALA A 140 4.48 14.48 13.57
CA ALA A 140 4.22 15.26 12.36
C ALA A 140 2.87 16.00 12.42
N LEU A 141 1.83 15.37 12.94
CA LEU A 141 0.51 15.99 13.13
C LEU A 141 0.54 17.11 14.17
N GLU A 142 1.22 16.90 15.29
CA GLU A 142 1.41 17.93 16.32
C GLU A 142 2.21 19.12 15.79
N ALA A 143 3.32 18.87 15.09
CA ALA A 143 4.14 19.92 14.50
C ALA A 143 3.36 20.73 13.44
N ALA A 144 2.58 20.05 12.58
CA ALA A 144 1.74 20.71 11.58
C ALA A 144 0.67 21.60 12.23
N ARG A 145 0.01 21.10 13.27
CA ARG A 145 -1.00 21.86 14.03
C ARG A 145 -0.37 23.08 14.73
N ALA A 146 0.79 22.89 15.34
CA ALA A 146 1.54 23.99 15.98
C ALA A 146 1.98 25.06 14.98
N ALA A 147 2.29 24.68 13.74
CA ALA A 147 2.65 25.57 12.65
C ALA A 147 1.44 26.29 12.02
N GLY A 148 0.20 25.90 12.32
CA GLY A 148 -1.03 26.55 11.86
C GLY A 148 -1.81 25.79 10.76
N SER A 149 -1.41 24.58 10.44
CA SER A 149 -2.18 23.71 9.53
C SER A 149 -3.37 23.07 10.24
N ARG A 150 -4.45 22.82 9.48
CA ARG A 150 -5.50 21.89 9.89
C ARG A 150 -4.99 20.46 9.80
N THR A 151 -5.53 19.57 10.61
CA THR A 151 -5.05 18.17 10.69
C THR A 151 -6.18 17.18 10.61
N ALA A 152 -5.95 16.07 9.89
CA ALA A 152 -6.85 14.93 9.82
C ALA A 152 -6.07 13.63 9.96
N LEU A 153 -6.76 12.54 10.30
CA LEU A 153 -6.17 11.21 10.43
C LEU A 153 -7.09 10.16 9.81
N ILE A 154 -6.52 9.30 8.95
CA ILE A 154 -7.15 8.06 8.49
C ILE A 154 -6.58 6.93 9.36
N THR A 155 -7.43 6.29 10.16
CA THR A 155 -7.02 5.28 11.15
C THR A 155 -8.16 4.32 11.46
N VAL A 156 -7.86 3.22 12.14
CA VAL A 156 -8.87 2.21 12.52
C VAL A 156 -9.90 2.79 13.49
N THR A 157 -9.51 3.67 14.41
CA THR A 157 -10.43 4.16 15.44
C THR A 157 -10.11 5.57 15.94
N ARG A 158 -11.16 6.35 16.20
CA ARG A 158 -11.04 7.66 16.88
C ARG A 158 -10.60 7.57 18.33
N ARG A 159 -10.50 6.37 18.91
CA ARG A 159 -9.96 6.16 20.27
C ARG A 159 -8.44 6.05 20.28
N SER A 160 -7.79 6.05 19.12
CA SER A 160 -6.33 5.95 19.01
C SER A 160 -5.63 7.22 19.55
N PRO A 161 -4.36 7.12 19.97
CA PRO A 161 -3.59 8.28 20.46
C PRO A 161 -3.53 9.40 19.41
N GLY A 162 -3.28 9.08 18.15
CA GLY A 162 -3.21 10.06 17.06
C GLY A 162 -4.54 10.77 16.80
N ALA A 163 -5.67 10.09 17.03
CA ALA A 163 -6.99 10.69 16.84
C ALA A 163 -7.25 11.88 17.81
N ALA A 164 -6.62 11.86 18.99
CA ALA A 164 -6.72 12.97 19.95
C ALA A 164 -5.93 14.22 19.51
N LEU A 165 -5.06 14.11 18.51
CA LEU A 165 -4.16 15.17 18.05
C LEU A 165 -4.70 15.95 16.85
N VAL A 166 -5.81 15.51 16.25
CA VAL A 166 -6.30 16.02 14.96
C VAL A 166 -7.70 16.63 15.06
N ASP A 167 -8.05 17.43 14.05
CA ASP A 167 -9.35 18.08 13.95
C ASP A 167 -10.42 17.13 13.38
N LEU A 168 -10.02 16.17 12.53
CA LEU A 168 -10.93 15.26 11.85
C LEU A 168 -10.35 13.83 11.78
N VAL A 169 -11.19 12.83 12.01
CA VAL A 169 -10.82 11.41 11.92
C VAL A 169 -11.73 10.69 10.92
N VAL A 170 -11.11 10.00 9.96
CA VAL A 170 -11.77 9.03 9.08
C VAL A 170 -11.44 7.63 9.59
N GLU A 171 -12.44 6.91 10.10
CA GLU A 171 -12.24 5.58 10.69
C GLU A 171 -12.35 4.49 9.64
N THR A 172 -11.42 3.52 9.68
CA THR A 172 -11.45 2.32 8.83
C THR A 172 -11.99 1.07 9.54
N GLU A 173 -12.06 1.09 10.87
CA GLU A 173 -12.71 0.16 11.82
C GLU A 173 -12.10 -1.24 11.92
N GLU A 174 -11.68 -1.89 10.84
CA GLU A 174 -11.21 -3.28 10.83
C GLU A 174 -9.70 -3.35 11.03
N LEU A 175 -9.25 -4.14 12.03
CA LEU A 175 -7.87 -4.21 12.46
C LEU A 175 -7.13 -5.35 11.77
N ASP A 176 -5.97 -5.04 11.18
CA ASP A 176 -5.06 -6.03 10.61
C ASP A 176 -4.54 -6.98 11.70
N GLN A 177 -4.58 -8.29 11.44
CA GLN A 177 -4.18 -9.32 12.38
C GLN A 177 -2.74 -9.82 12.15
N SER A 178 -2.06 -9.33 11.11
CA SER A 178 -0.65 -9.58 10.82
C SER A 178 0.15 -8.32 11.06
N TRP A 179 1.37 -8.41 11.56
CA TRP A 179 2.28 -7.27 11.59
C TRP A 179 2.87 -6.94 10.21
N CYS A 180 2.90 -7.93 9.29
CA CYS A 180 3.15 -7.67 7.87
C CYS A 180 1.84 -7.15 7.24
N HIS A 181 1.52 -5.88 7.50
CA HIS A 181 0.22 -5.28 7.23
C HIS A 181 -0.18 -5.34 5.75
N THR A 182 -1.42 -5.78 5.50
CA THR A 182 -2.07 -5.76 4.18
C THR A 182 -3.33 -4.89 4.21
N VAL A 183 -4.23 -5.14 5.15
CA VAL A 183 -5.41 -4.30 5.40
C VAL A 183 -5.01 -2.86 5.74
N GLY A 184 -3.91 -2.69 6.48
CA GLY A 184 -3.33 -1.37 6.81
C GLY A 184 -2.85 -0.58 5.58
N TYR A 185 -2.50 -1.26 4.46
CA TYR A 185 -2.23 -0.62 3.17
C TYR A 185 -3.50 -0.30 2.40
N LEU A 186 -4.43 -1.29 2.29
CA LEU A 186 -5.62 -1.17 1.45
C LEU A 186 -6.64 -0.16 2.00
N SER A 187 -6.93 -0.21 3.30
CA SER A 187 -8.03 0.58 3.89
C SER A 187 -7.91 2.10 3.66
N PRO A 188 -6.73 2.73 3.80
CA PRO A 188 -6.58 4.15 3.45
C PRO A 188 -6.78 4.45 1.96
N ILE A 189 -6.46 3.52 1.06
CA ILE A 189 -6.66 3.66 -0.39
C ILE A 189 -8.16 3.63 -0.70
N VAL A 190 -8.89 2.70 -0.08
CA VAL A 190 -10.37 2.64 -0.18
C VAL A 190 -10.98 3.93 0.37
N ALA A 191 -10.51 4.42 1.52
CA ALA A 191 -10.97 5.69 2.08
C ALA A 191 -10.71 6.87 1.13
N ALA A 192 -9.52 6.92 0.52
CA ALA A 192 -9.19 7.96 -0.46
C ALA A 192 -10.09 7.91 -1.69
N THR A 193 -10.51 6.71 -2.12
CA THR A 193 -11.45 6.55 -3.23
C THR A 193 -12.81 7.19 -2.92
N ALA A 194 -13.33 7.00 -1.71
CA ALA A 194 -14.56 7.65 -1.26
C ALA A 194 -14.39 9.17 -1.13
N ILE A 195 -13.30 9.63 -0.52
CA ILE A 195 -12.99 11.06 -0.36
C ILE A 195 -12.90 11.74 -1.74
N ALA A 196 -12.23 11.11 -2.71
CA ALA A 196 -12.08 11.61 -4.07
C ALA A 196 -13.45 11.73 -4.79
N ALA A 197 -14.34 10.77 -4.63
CA ALA A 197 -15.69 10.83 -5.18
C ALA A 197 -16.50 12.00 -4.58
N HIS A 198 -16.46 12.18 -3.25
CA HIS A 198 -17.09 13.35 -2.61
C HIS A 198 -16.47 14.67 -3.10
N LEU A 199 -15.15 14.72 -3.30
CA LEU A 199 -14.46 15.90 -3.81
C LEU A 199 -14.88 16.25 -5.25
N ALA A 200 -15.11 15.23 -6.09
CA ALA A 200 -15.63 15.39 -7.45
C ALA A 200 -17.14 15.75 -7.50
N GLY A 201 -17.83 15.68 -6.38
CA GLY A 201 -19.31 15.82 -6.33
C GLY A 201 -20.05 14.67 -7.01
N GLY A 202 -19.38 13.50 -7.12
CA GLY A 202 -19.91 12.28 -7.72
C GLY A 202 -20.32 11.24 -6.66
N GLU A 203 -20.89 10.14 -7.15
CA GLU A 203 -21.18 8.99 -6.30
C GLU A 203 -19.90 8.19 -6.06
N PRO A 204 -19.63 7.74 -4.83
CA PRO A 204 -18.55 6.81 -4.55
C PRO A 204 -18.68 5.51 -5.34
N LEU A 205 -17.55 4.83 -5.58
CA LEU A 205 -17.52 3.47 -6.10
C LEU A 205 -18.47 2.58 -5.28
N SER A 206 -19.28 1.74 -5.95
CA SER A 206 -20.14 0.82 -5.21
C SER A 206 -19.28 -0.21 -4.45
N GLY A 207 -19.73 -0.64 -3.27
CA GLY A 207 -19.05 -1.68 -2.51
C GLY A 207 -18.83 -2.95 -3.34
N ALA A 208 -19.84 -3.37 -4.11
CA ALA A 208 -19.74 -4.53 -5.00
C ALA A 208 -18.66 -4.37 -6.08
N SER A 209 -18.50 -3.18 -6.65
CA SER A 209 -17.43 -2.91 -7.63
C SER A 209 -16.05 -2.91 -6.99
N ALA A 210 -15.92 -2.35 -5.76
CA ALA A 210 -14.68 -2.42 -5.00
C ALA A 210 -14.29 -3.87 -4.70
N ARG A 211 -15.26 -4.67 -4.24
CA ARG A 211 -15.09 -6.11 -4.02
C ARG A 211 -14.64 -6.83 -5.28
N ALA A 212 -15.33 -6.64 -6.40
CA ALA A 212 -15.01 -7.29 -7.66
C ALA A 212 -13.59 -6.99 -8.13
N LEU A 213 -13.13 -5.74 -7.98
CA LEU A 213 -11.78 -5.32 -8.38
C LEU A 213 -10.68 -6.01 -7.54
N LEU A 214 -10.96 -6.31 -6.29
CA LEU A 214 -10.01 -6.95 -5.37
C LEU A 214 -10.14 -8.48 -5.37
N THR A 215 -11.27 -9.01 -5.85
CA THR A 215 -11.46 -10.46 -5.98
C THR A 215 -10.63 -10.96 -7.16
N GLN A 216 -9.70 -11.85 -6.87
CA GLN A 216 -8.85 -12.47 -7.89
C GLN A 216 -9.51 -13.73 -8.46
N ASP A 217 -10.70 -13.57 -9.07
CA ASP A 217 -11.39 -14.67 -9.72
C ASP A 217 -10.53 -15.24 -10.86
N GLY A 218 -10.19 -16.52 -10.75
CA GLY A 218 -9.33 -17.18 -11.75
C GLY A 218 -7.84 -16.98 -11.51
N THR A 219 -7.43 -16.51 -10.32
CA THR A 219 -6.01 -16.48 -9.94
C THR A 219 -5.40 -17.87 -10.10
N ASP A 220 -4.36 -17.96 -10.92
CA ASP A 220 -3.55 -19.17 -11.07
C ASP A 220 -2.61 -19.32 -9.85
N ASP A 221 -3.12 -19.93 -8.77
CA ASP A 221 -2.33 -20.17 -7.57
C ASP A 221 -1.02 -20.90 -7.87
N GLU A 222 -1.04 -21.88 -8.79
CA GLU A 222 0.18 -22.59 -9.22
C GLU A 222 1.13 -21.63 -9.97
N GLY A 223 0.59 -20.70 -10.73
CA GLY A 223 1.36 -19.65 -11.40
C GLY A 223 2.06 -18.73 -10.41
N ILE A 224 1.33 -18.26 -9.38
CA ILE A 224 1.92 -17.42 -8.34
C ILE A 224 2.98 -18.18 -7.55
N ASP A 225 2.70 -19.42 -7.13
CA ASP A 225 3.65 -20.26 -6.41
C ASP A 225 4.93 -20.51 -7.23
N ARG A 226 4.80 -20.70 -8.54
CA ARG A 226 5.95 -20.83 -9.45
C ARG A 226 6.78 -19.55 -9.53
N ILE A 227 6.13 -18.38 -9.66
CA ILE A 227 6.80 -17.07 -9.67
C ILE A 227 7.54 -16.87 -8.36
N ALA A 228 6.85 -17.06 -7.24
CA ALA A 228 7.39 -16.89 -5.90
C ALA A 228 8.57 -17.84 -5.63
N GLY A 229 8.46 -19.12 -6.03
CA GLY A 229 9.53 -20.12 -5.88
C GLY A 229 10.81 -19.72 -6.61
N ARG A 230 10.71 -19.10 -7.78
CA ARG A 230 11.88 -18.60 -8.52
C ARG A 230 12.49 -17.38 -7.82
N LEU A 231 11.65 -16.39 -7.47
CA LEU A 231 12.12 -15.18 -6.80
C LEU A 231 12.66 -15.43 -5.40
N ALA A 232 12.14 -16.42 -4.67
CA ALA A 232 12.58 -16.78 -3.32
C ALA A 232 14.06 -17.23 -3.25
N SER A 233 14.62 -17.71 -4.35
CA SER A 233 16.03 -18.10 -4.45
C SER A 233 16.97 -16.94 -4.82
N SER A 234 16.44 -15.79 -5.18
CA SER A 234 17.25 -14.62 -5.53
C SER A 234 18.02 -14.07 -4.33
N ARG A 235 19.21 -13.57 -4.57
CA ARG A 235 20.04 -12.87 -3.56
C ARG A 235 19.40 -11.56 -3.13
N GLU A 236 18.74 -10.88 -4.07
CA GLU A 236 18.00 -9.64 -3.89
C GLU A 236 16.87 -9.55 -4.91
N ILE A 237 15.83 -8.78 -4.61
CA ILE A 237 14.72 -8.54 -5.53
C ILE A 237 14.63 -7.05 -5.81
N LEU A 238 14.67 -6.68 -7.09
CA LEU A 238 14.40 -5.32 -7.55
C LEU A 238 12.95 -5.20 -7.98
N VAL A 239 12.24 -4.22 -7.45
CA VAL A 239 10.88 -3.88 -7.87
C VAL A 239 10.93 -2.60 -8.69
N ILE A 240 10.42 -2.67 -9.91
CA ILE A 240 10.42 -1.57 -10.85
C ILE A 240 8.99 -1.10 -11.10
N ALA A 241 8.72 0.17 -10.83
CA ALA A 241 7.43 0.78 -11.13
C ALA A 241 7.59 2.25 -11.50
N SER A 242 6.54 2.87 -12.06
CA SER A 242 6.56 4.28 -12.46
C SER A 242 5.15 4.85 -12.44
N GLY A 243 5.04 6.18 -12.35
CA GLY A 243 3.73 6.84 -12.28
C GLY A 243 2.95 6.47 -11.04
N THR A 244 1.68 6.13 -11.21
CA THR A 244 0.78 5.75 -10.12
C THR A 244 1.13 4.40 -9.50
N ASP A 245 1.90 3.54 -10.19
CA ASP A 245 2.35 2.26 -9.64
C ASP A 245 3.48 2.38 -8.60
N ARG A 246 4.05 3.58 -8.40
CA ARG A 246 5.14 3.82 -7.43
C ARG A 246 4.82 3.38 -6.00
N PRO A 247 3.68 3.75 -5.42
CA PRO A 247 3.31 3.28 -4.08
C PRO A 247 3.23 1.75 -4.00
N ALA A 248 2.62 1.09 -4.98
CA ALA A 248 2.54 -0.37 -5.06
C ALA A 248 3.93 -1.02 -5.15
N GLY A 249 4.84 -0.43 -5.94
CA GLY A 249 6.22 -0.92 -6.03
C GLY A 249 7.00 -0.81 -4.72
N ARG A 250 6.83 0.27 -3.98
CA ARG A 250 7.45 0.48 -2.67
C ARG A 250 6.85 -0.44 -1.61
N GLU A 251 5.53 -0.63 -1.65
CA GLU A 251 4.84 -1.54 -0.75
C GLU A 251 5.28 -2.99 -0.98
N LEU A 252 5.40 -3.43 -2.24
CA LEU A 252 5.91 -4.78 -2.53
C LEU A 252 7.32 -4.98 -1.97
N VAL A 253 8.21 -3.99 -2.09
CA VAL A 253 9.56 -4.06 -1.48
C VAL A 253 9.45 -4.27 0.02
N LEU A 254 8.66 -3.44 0.71
CA LEU A 254 8.49 -3.55 2.16
C LEU A 254 7.92 -4.92 2.56
N LYS A 255 6.89 -5.41 1.86
CA LYS A 255 6.28 -6.72 2.14
C LYS A 255 7.25 -7.89 1.90
N ILE A 256 8.11 -7.80 0.89
CA ILE A 256 9.16 -8.81 0.66
C ILE A 256 10.18 -8.79 1.81
N GLU A 257 10.65 -7.62 2.21
CA GLU A 257 11.64 -7.51 3.30
C GLU A 257 11.07 -7.94 4.65
N GLU A 258 9.87 -7.46 5.03
CA GLU A 258 9.20 -7.82 6.27
C GLU A 258 8.82 -9.31 6.32
N GLY A 259 8.21 -9.82 5.24
CA GLY A 259 7.59 -11.14 5.22
C GLY A 259 8.56 -12.26 4.88
N SER A 260 9.56 -12.01 4.03
CA SER A 260 10.44 -13.08 3.51
C SER A 260 11.92 -12.91 3.86
N TRP A 261 12.31 -11.73 4.37
CA TRP A 261 13.68 -11.34 4.73
C TRP A 261 14.66 -11.39 3.55
N VAL A 262 14.15 -11.29 2.34
CA VAL A 262 14.97 -11.12 1.14
C VAL A 262 15.23 -9.63 0.99
N PRO A 263 16.49 -9.20 0.85
CA PRO A 263 16.78 -7.81 0.53
C PRO A 263 16.06 -7.39 -0.74
N ALA A 264 15.34 -6.28 -0.70
CA ALA A 264 14.64 -5.77 -1.86
C ALA A 264 14.89 -4.27 -2.04
N ALA A 265 14.72 -3.77 -3.25
CA ALA A 265 14.88 -2.35 -3.52
C ALA A 265 13.95 -1.88 -4.64
N TYR A 266 13.35 -0.72 -4.42
CA TYR A 266 12.53 -0.03 -5.41
C TYR A 266 13.37 0.80 -6.38
N ARG A 267 13.03 0.80 -7.68
CA ARG A 267 13.59 1.71 -8.68
C ARG A 267 12.50 2.18 -9.65
N ASP A 268 12.58 3.45 -10.07
CA ASP A 268 11.83 3.90 -11.25
C ASP A 268 12.42 3.32 -12.53
N LEU A 269 11.60 3.20 -13.59
CA LEU A 269 12.01 2.69 -14.91
C LEU A 269 13.30 3.36 -15.40
N GLU A 270 13.35 4.67 -15.39
CA GLU A 270 14.49 5.43 -15.91
C GLU A 270 15.70 5.36 -14.97
N THR A 271 15.47 5.43 -13.65
CA THR A 271 16.52 5.31 -12.65
C THR A 271 17.26 3.97 -12.73
N PHE A 272 16.53 2.87 -12.96
CA PHE A 272 17.14 1.56 -13.16
C PHE A 272 18.13 1.55 -14.33
N LEU A 273 17.73 2.13 -15.47
CA LEU A 273 18.54 2.16 -16.68
C LEU A 273 19.74 3.11 -16.60
N HIS A 274 19.71 4.09 -15.69
CA HIS A 274 20.77 5.07 -15.52
C HIS A 274 21.62 4.78 -14.26
N GLY A 275 22.30 3.63 -14.26
CA GLY A 275 23.29 3.26 -13.25
C GLY A 275 22.98 1.98 -12.48
N HIS A 276 21.73 1.76 -12.02
CA HIS A 276 21.41 0.60 -11.18
C HIS A 276 21.49 -0.74 -11.90
N LEU A 277 21.35 -0.77 -13.22
CA LEU A 277 21.55 -1.97 -14.04
C LEU A 277 22.94 -2.59 -13.81
N ALA A 278 23.96 -1.79 -13.55
CA ALA A 278 25.33 -2.29 -13.32
C ALA A 278 25.47 -3.19 -12.08
N ALA A 279 24.54 -3.11 -11.13
CA ALA A 279 24.54 -3.93 -9.91
C ALA A 279 23.67 -5.19 -10.03
N THR A 280 23.01 -5.43 -11.16
CA THR A 280 22.19 -6.63 -11.37
C THR A 280 23.02 -7.80 -11.89
N SER A 281 22.59 -9.01 -11.53
CA SER A 281 23.24 -10.27 -11.93
C SER A 281 22.16 -11.34 -12.18
N GLU A 282 22.59 -12.54 -12.52
CA GLU A 282 21.74 -13.72 -12.63
C GLU A 282 21.07 -14.11 -11.29
N ASP A 283 21.66 -13.69 -10.15
CA ASP A 283 21.11 -13.90 -8.82
C ASP A 283 20.12 -12.80 -8.39
N THR A 284 19.84 -11.82 -9.25
CA THR A 284 18.89 -10.74 -8.99
C THR A 284 17.51 -11.11 -9.54
N GLY A 285 16.49 -11.15 -8.68
CA GLY A 285 15.10 -11.20 -9.09
C GLY A 285 14.61 -9.79 -9.48
N LEU A 286 13.73 -9.68 -10.49
CA LEU A 286 13.14 -8.42 -10.88
C LEU A 286 11.63 -8.56 -11.02
N VAL A 287 10.87 -7.66 -10.38
CA VAL A 287 9.41 -7.56 -10.52
C VAL A 287 9.06 -6.21 -11.13
N LEU A 288 8.43 -6.21 -12.30
CA LEU A 288 7.88 -5.01 -12.91
C LEU A 288 6.41 -4.85 -12.53
N ILE A 289 6.00 -3.64 -12.12
CA ILE A 289 4.58 -3.27 -11.97
C ILE A 289 4.24 -2.26 -13.07
N LEU A 290 3.22 -2.57 -13.88
CA LEU A 290 2.73 -1.73 -14.96
C LEU A 290 1.20 -1.86 -15.08
N THR A 291 0.48 -1.23 -14.16
CA THR A 291 -0.99 -1.23 -14.11
C THR A 291 -1.60 0.13 -14.44
N ASP A 292 -0.85 1.23 -14.21
CA ASP A 292 -1.28 2.58 -14.55
C ASP A 292 -1.50 2.74 -16.07
N ARG A 293 -2.71 3.15 -16.46
CA ARG A 293 -3.03 3.36 -17.89
C ARG A 293 -2.67 4.74 -18.41
N GLU A 294 -2.38 5.71 -17.51
CA GLU A 294 -1.93 7.02 -17.94
C GLU A 294 -0.53 6.94 -18.53
N ARG A 295 -0.36 7.49 -19.74
CA ARG A 295 0.93 7.44 -20.45
C ARG A 295 1.50 6.01 -20.56
N ARG A 296 0.64 5.01 -20.62
CA ARG A 296 1.06 3.60 -20.72
C ARG A 296 1.95 3.32 -21.92
N PRO A 297 1.72 3.86 -23.14
CA PRO A 297 2.62 3.61 -24.27
C PRO A 297 4.06 4.02 -23.98
N GLU A 298 4.27 5.17 -23.38
CA GLU A 298 5.62 5.67 -23.05
C GLU A 298 6.27 4.84 -21.95
N ARG A 299 5.50 4.50 -20.88
CA ARG A 299 5.97 3.64 -19.79
C ARG A 299 6.25 2.22 -20.26
N LEU A 300 5.40 1.65 -21.10
CA LEU A 300 5.58 0.32 -21.68
C LEU A 300 6.88 0.25 -22.52
N ALA A 301 7.16 1.27 -23.32
CA ALA A 301 8.41 1.32 -24.08
C ALA A 301 9.65 1.26 -23.17
N ARG A 302 9.62 1.97 -22.03
CA ARG A 302 10.73 1.91 -21.05
C ARG A 302 10.73 0.62 -20.25
N ALA A 303 9.58 0.09 -19.87
CA ALA A 303 9.44 -1.22 -19.21
C ALA A 303 10.03 -2.35 -20.05
N LEU A 304 9.75 -2.35 -21.36
CA LEU A 304 10.35 -3.32 -22.29
C LEU A 304 11.87 -3.18 -22.38
N ALA A 305 12.41 -1.97 -22.30
CA ALA A 305 13.88 -1.76 -22.24
C ALA A 305 14.48 -2.35 -20.95
N VAL A 306 13.83 -2.13 -19.80
CA VAL A 306 14.21 -2.72 -18.50
C VAL A 306 14.21 -4.24 -18.57
N LEU A 307 13.11 -4.85 -19.02
CA LEU A 307 12.96 -6.31 -19.08
C LEU A 307 13.97 -6.95 -20.05
N ARG A 308 14.23 -6.32 -21.21
CA ARG A 308 15.26 -6.80 -22.16
C ARG A 308 16.66 -6.74 -21.55
N ALA A 309 16.98 -5.65 -20.83
CA ALA A 309 18.27 -5.51 -20.16
C ALA A 309 18.44 -6.57 -19.06
N ALA A 310 17.43 -6.75 -18.20
CA ALA A 310 17.44 -7.77 -17.14
C ALA A 310 17.58 -9.20 -17.73
N ARG A 311 16.87 -9.50 -18.80
CA ARG A 311 17.00 -10.78 -19.49
C ARG A 311 18.42 -11.04 -20.03
N ILE A 312 19.07 -10.02 -20.61
CA ILE A 312 20.45 -10.15 -21.13
C ILE A 312 21.42 -10.44 -19.97
N VAL A 313 21.19 -9.84 -18.82
CA VAL A 313 21.97 -10.10 -17.60
C VAL A 313 21.70 -11.50 -17.04
N GLY A 314 20.55 -12.10 -17.35
CA GLY A 314 20.16 -13.43 -16.86
C GLY A 314 19.27 -13.40 -15.62
N SER A 315 18.80 -12.23 -15.19
CA SER A 315 17.92 -12.08 -14.02
C SER A 315 16.57 -12.79 -14.23
N ASP A 316 16.04 -13.40 -13.16
CA ASP A 316 14.67 -13.88 -13.13
C ASP A 316 13.69 -12.72 -13.08
N THR A 317 12.81 -12.63 -14.09
CA THR A 317 11.90 -11.51 -14.27
C THR A 317 10.45 -11.93 -14.10
N ALA A 318 9.70 -11.22 -13.28
CA ALA A 318 8.25 -11.32 -13.12
C ALA A 318 7.58 -9.98 -13.40
N ALA A 319 6.27 -9.98 -13.59
CA ALA A 319 5.53 -8.73 -13.75
C ALA A 319 4.12 -8.81 -13.14
N ILE A 320 3.63 -7.68 -12.64
CA ILE A 320 2.22 -7.39 -12.35
C ILE A 320 1.76 -6.41 -13.42
N LEU A 321 0.91 -6.85 -14.33
CA LEU A 321 0.52 -6.10 -15.53
C LEU A 321 -0.98 -5.86 -15.57
N ALA A 322 -1.39 -4.71 -16.07
CA ALA A 322 -2.75 -4.57 -16.56
C ALA A 322 -3.01 -5.58 -17.70
N ALA A 323 -4.18 -6.20 -17.70
CA ALA A 323 -4.53 -7.25 -18.67
C ALA A 323 -4.38 -6.78 -20.13
N GLU A 324 -4.70 -5.52 -20.43
CA GLU A 324 -4.54 -4.95 -21.78
C GLU A 324 -3.08 -4.73 -22.18
N ALA A 325 -2.15 -4.69 -21.23
CA ALA A 325 -0.72 -4.60 -21.51
C ALA A 325 -0.08 -5.97 -21.81
N ASP A 326 -0.74 -7.08 -21.46
CA ASP A 326 -0.19 -8.43 -21.54
C ASP A 326 0.33 -8.79 -22.95
N ALA A 327 -0.49 -8.60 -23.98
CA ALA A 327 -0.12 -8.91 -25.35
C ALA A 327 1.07 -8.08 -25.88
N ALA A 328 1.34 -6.92 -25.29
CA ALA A 328 2.43 -6.05 -25.70
C ALA A 328 3.77 -6.37 -25.00
N VAL A 329 3.74 -7.23 -23.97
CA VAL A 329 4.95 -7.70 -23.27
C VAL A 329 5.27 -9.13 -23.72
N PRO A 330 6.33 -9.37 -24.53
CA PRO A 330 6.73 -10.71 -24.92
C PRO A 330 6.89 -11.65 -23.72
N ALA A 331 6.34 -12.86 -23.82
CA ALA A 331 6.33 -13.83 -22.72
C ALA A 331 7.74 -14.19 -22.22
N ASP A 332 8.71 -14.20 -23.12
CA ASP A 332 10.09 -14.50 -22.84
C ASP A 332 10.83 -13.39 -22.04
N LEU A 333 10.22 -12.22 -21.90
CA LEU A 333 10.74 -11.14 -21.07
C LEU A 333 10.28 -11.21 -19.58
N THR A 334 9.38 -12.12 -19.26
CA THR A 334 8.95 -12.39 -17.89
C THR A 334 9.18 -13.86 -17.55
N SER A 335 10.45 -14.22 -17.44
CA SER A 335 10.91 -15.61 -17.30
C SER A 335 10.33 -16.34 -16.08
N ALA A 336 10.09 -15.65 -14.98
CA ALA A 336 9.44 -16.21 -13.81
C ALA A 336 7.91 -16.29 -13.95
N GLY A 337 7.29 -15.39 -14.73
CA GLY A 337 5.86 -15.34 -14.98
C GLY A 337 5.26 -13.95 -14.78
N ARG A 338 3.92 -13.87 -14.85
CA ARG A 338 3.20 -12.61 -14.68
C ARG A 338 1.85 -12.80 -13.98
N LEU A 339 1.43 -11.78 -13.27
CA LEU A 339 0.11 -11.63 -12.67
C LEU A 339 -0.64 -10.55 -13.46
N LEU A 340 -1.87 -10.81 -13.83
CA LEU A 340 -2.68 -9.86 -14.58
C LEU A 340 -3.70 -9.18 -13.67
N VAL A 341 -3.90 -7.89 -13.89
CA VAL A 341 -4.83 -7.03 -13.15
C VAL A 341 -5.86 -6.49 -14.13
N ASP A 342 -7.13 -6.61 -13.79
CA ASP A 342 -8.23 -6.04 -14.57
C ASP A 342 -8.19 -4.52 -14.53
N GLU A 343 -8.49 -3.88 -15.67
CA GLU A 343 -8.32 -2.43 -15.81
C GLU A 343 -9.38 -1.58 -15.15
N ALA A 344 -10.56 -2.09 -14.90
CA ALA A 344 -11.70 -1.32 -14.39
C ALA A 344 -11.84 0.06 -15.09
N PRO A 345 -12.18 0.08 -16.40
CA PRO A 345 -12.11 1.29 -17.24
C PRO A 345 -13.02 2.42 -16.77
N ASP A 346 -14.07 2.09 -16.03
CA ASP A 346 -15.03 3.04 -15.46
C ASP A 346 -14.49 3.80 -14.23
N LEU A 347 -13.35 3.38 -13.69
CA LEU A 347 -12.72 4.04 -12.55
C LEU A 347 -11.64 5.03 -13.01
N PRO A 348 -11.36 6.09 -12.20
CA PRO A 348 -10.16 6.90 -12.40
C PRO A 348 -8.89 6.03 -12.41
N SER A 349 -7.92 6.37 -13.29
CA SER A 349 -6.71 5.54 -13.47
C SER A 349 -5.98 5.24 -12.17
N PRO A 350 -5.74 6.21 -11.25
CA PRO A 350 -5.06 5.92 -9.99
C PRO A 350 -5.85 4.95 -9.10
N VAL A 351 -7.17 5.05 -9.08
CA VAL A 351 -8.02 4.14 -8.28
C VAL A 351 -7.90 2.72 -8.81
N ALA A 352 -8.10 2.54 -10.13
CA ALA A 352 -8.00 1.22 -10.77
C ALA A 352 -6.62 0.57 -10.56
N ALA A 353 -5.54 1.33 -10.77
CA ALA A 353 -4.18 0.83 -10.63
C ALA A 353 -3.84 0.44 -9.17
N LEU A 354 -4.16 1.31 -8.21
CA LEU A 354 -3.76 1.13 -6.81
C LEU A 354 -4.60 0.06 -6.10
N LEU A 355 -5.92 0.00 -6.34
CA LEU A 355 -6.76 -1.07 -5.80
C LEU A 355 -6.47 -2.40 -6.53
N GLY A 356 -6.40 -2.40 -7.86
CA GLY A 356 -6.19 -3.62 -8.64
C GLY A 356 -4.84 -4.28 -8.39
N SER A 357 -3.78 -3.51 -8.08
CA SER A 357 -2.46 -4.07 -7.75
C SER A 357 -2.29 -4.51 -6.29
N ALA A 358 -3.19 -4.13 -5.36
CA ALA A 358 -3.03 -4.38 -3.93
C ALA A 358 -2.95 -5.89 -3.61
N VAL A 359 -3.97 -6.65 -3.97
CA VAL A 359 -4.00 -8.10 -3.72
C VAL A 359 -2.87 -8.85 -4.45
N PRO A 360 -2.60 -8.64 -5.75
CA PRO A 360 -1.50 -9.30 -6.44
C PRO A 360 -0.12 -9.09 -5.80
N LEU A 361 0.21 -7.88 -5.38
CA LEU A 361 1.51 -7.61 -4.75
C LEU A 361 1.65 -8.29 -3.38
N GLN A 362 0.57 -8.32 -2.61
CA GLN A 362 0.54 -8.94 -1.28
C GLN A 362 0.61 -10.46 -1.38
N LEU A 363 -0.18 -11.07 -2.30
CA LEU A 363 -0.10 -12.49 -2.59
C LEU A 363 1.30 -12.90 -3.01
N LEU A 364 1.93 -12.14 -3.92
CA LEU A 364 3.30 -12.45 -4.35
C LEU A 364 4.28 -12.43 -3.16
N ALA A 365 4.20 -11.45 -2.28
CA ALA A 365 5.05 -11.37 -1.09
C ALA A 365 4.79 -12.53 -0.11
N GLU A 366 3.52 -12.87 0.15
CA GLU A 366 3.13 -14.00 1.00
C GLU A 366 3.63 -15.34 0.44
N ARG A 367 3.51 -15.56 -0.89
CA ARG A 367 4.00 -16.77 -1.54
C ARG A 367 5.54 -16.86 -1.53
N ILE A 368 6.26 -15.73 -1.63
CA ILE A 368 7.73 -15.71 -1.47
C ILE A 368 8.10 -16.13 -0.03
N ALA A 369 7.39 -15.61 0.99
CA ALA A 369 7.60 -16.03 2.37
C ALA A 369 7.36 -17.54 2.56
N ARG A 370 6.27 -18.07 2.02
CA ARG A 370 5.99 -19.51 2.02
C ARG A 370 7.07 -20.34 1.33
N ALA A 371 7.50 -19.93 0.15
CA ALA A 371 8.54 -20.62 -0.61
C ALA A 371 9.87 -20.67 0.17
N ARG A 372 10.13 -19.68 1.03
CA ARG A 372 11.28 -19.64 1.93
C ARG A 372 11.07 -20.39 3.26
N GLY A 373 9.85 -20.87 3.52
CA GLY A 373 9.51 -21.51 4.79
C GLY A 373 9.49 -20.53 5.97
N VAL A 374 9.18 -19.25 5.73
CA VAL A 374 9.16 -18.18 6.72
C VAL A 374 7.72 -17.82 7.07
N ASN A 375 7.44 -17.54 8.34
CA ASN A 375 6.17 -16.95 8.77
C ASN A 375 6.25 -15.43 8.66
N PRO A 376 5.44 -14.77 7.80
CA PRO A 376 5.51 -13.32 7.59
C PRO A 376 4.93 -12.51 8.75
N ASP A 377 4.05 -13.10 9.56
CA ASP A 377 3.20 -12.36 10.50
C ASP A 377 3.97 -11.59 11.58
N ALA A 378 5.07 -12.16 12.07
CA ALA A 378 5.86 -11.60 13.17
C ALA A 378 6.98 -10.66 12.72
N ILE A 379 7.14 -10.44 11.40
CA ILE A 379 8.18 -9.59 10.80
C ILE A 379 9.57 -9.78 11.46
N HIS A 380 9.96 -11.05 11.62
CA HIS A 380 11.22 -11.50 12.23
C HIS A 380 11.36 -11.25 13.75
N ARG A 381 10.35 -10.66 14.42
CA ARG A 381 10.41 -10.36 15.86
C ARG A 381 10.24 -11.58 16.77
N GLU A 382 10.00 -12.79 16.22
CA GLU A 382 10.08 -14.06 16.94
C GLU A 382 11.52 -14.39 17.37
N VAL A 383 12.53 -13.82 16.70
CA VAL A 383 13.94 -13.97 17.04
C VAL A 383 14.37 -12.85 18.00
N ASP A 384 14.87 -13.21 19.19
CA ASP A 384 15.17 -12.30 20.29
C ASP A 384 16.02 -11.07 19.91
N ARG A 385 17.02 -11.25 19.05
CA ARG A 385 17.88 -10.13 18.62
C ARG A 385 17.13 -9.08 17.78
N TYR A 386 16.17 -9.52 16.95
CA TYR A 386 15.38 -8.59 16.11
C TYR A 386 14.30 -7.91 16.93
N ARG A 387 13.71 -8.63 17.91
CA ARG A 387 12.81 -8.02 18.89
C ARG A 387 13.53 -6.95 19.70
N ALA A 388 14.70 -7.29 20.27
CA ALA A 388 15.50 -6.32 21.02
C ALA A 388 15.97 -5.13 20.18
N ALA A 389 16.25 -5.32 18.90
CA ALA A 389 16.59 -4.23 17.98
C ALA A 389 15.39 -3.30 17.71
N ALA A 390 14.18 -3.87 17.52
CA ALA A 390 12.96 -3.11 17.37
C ALA A 390 12.64 -2.30 18.64
N ASP A 391 12.68 -2.94 19.82
CA ASP A 391 12.45 -2.28 21.11
C ASP A 391 13.44 -1.11 21.33
N ALA A 392 14.71 -1.30 20.96
CA ALA A 392 15.72 -0.24 21.05
C ALA A 392 15.44 0.92 20.09
N ALA A 393 14.94 0.64 18.89
CA ALA A 393 14.56 1.67 17.94
C ALA A 393 13.31 2.45 18.38
N GLU A 394 12.31 1.75 18.95
CA GLU A 394 11.08 2.36 19.43
C GLU A 394 11.29 3.18 20.72
N SER A 395 12.28 2.81 21.57
CA SER A 395 12.62 3.54 22.79
C SER A 395 13.39 4.84 22.56
N SER A 396 13.84 5.09 21.33
CA SER A 396 14.52 6.34 20.97
C SER A 396 13.48 7.46 20.94
N GLU A 397 13.48 8.31 21.97
CA GLU A 397 12.63 9.51 21.98
C GLU A 397 12.97 10.37 20.75
N VAL A 398 11.96 10.64 19.93
CA VAL A 398 12.05 11.73 18.95
C VAL A 398 11.99 13.01 19.77
N ALA A 399 13.15 13.60 20.05
CA ALA A 399 13.31 14.78 20.88
C ALA A 399 12.67 16.02 20.23
#